data_412f2081b03886f2650d75ea4f2c4065
#
_entry.id   412f2081b03886f2650d75ea4f2c4065
#
_cell.length_a   1.000
_cell.length_b   1.000
_cell.length_c   1.000
_cell.angle_alpha   90.00
_cell.angle_beta   90.00
_cell.angle_gamma   90.00
#
_symmetry.space_group_name_H-M   'P 1'
#
loop_
_entity.id
_entity.type
_entity.pdbx_description
1 polymer ?
#
loop_
_entity_poly.entity_id
_entity_poly.type
_entity_poly.pdbx_seq_one_letter_code
_entity_poly.pdbx_strand_id
1 'polypeptide(L)'
;MRQVGGRPLWLGNAGDLRDARAVLAAGVEAVVELADSEPFAVLPRDLVRCRFPLSDGGDNPPWLLRLAAASVAALLRAGTPVLVCCSAGMSRSVCLAAAGIALAEGRPLPEAVTAVAGSGPADVSPGLLVQLQQALGDYRPVG
;
A
#
# COMPACT_ATOMS: atom_id res chain seq x y z
N MET A 1 -4.47 -1.45 -12.53
CA MET A 1 -4.94 -0.74 -11.32
C MET A 1 -6.33 -1.23 -10.96
N ARG A 2 -6.54 -1.60 -9.71
CA ARG A 2 -7.83 -2.11 -9.26
C ARG A 2 -8.24 -1.52 -7.92
N GLN A 3 -9.54 -1.28 -7.73
CA GLN A 3 -10.09 -0.77 -6.48
C GLN A 3 -10.31 -1.90 -5.47
N VAL A 4 -10.05 -1.62 -4.21
CA VAL A 4 -10.26 -2.55 -3.11
C VAL A 4 -11.65 -2.33 -2.51
N GLY A 5 -12.61 -3.17 -2.90
CA GLY A 5 -14.00 -3.04 -2.45
C GLY A 5 -14.57 -1.66 -2.77
N GLY A 6 -15.34 -1.10 -1.85
CA GLY A 6 -15.85 0.27 -1.95
C GLY A 6 -14.95 1.34 -1.34
N ARG A 7 -13.72 1.02 -1.00
CA ARG A 7 -12.79 1.96 -0.36
C ARG A 7 -12.13 2.89 -1.39
N PRO A 8 -11.75 4.11 -1.00
CA PRO A 8 -10.95 4.99 -1.87
C PRO A 8 -9.49 4.53 -1.92
N LEU A 9 -9.29 3.28 -2.29
CA LEU A 9 -8.01 2.60 -2.27
C LEU A 9 -7.88 1.74 -3.53
N TRP A 10 -6.79 1.98 -4.27
CA TRP A 10 -6.43 1.21 -5.47
C TRP A 10 -5.10 0.53 -5.26
N LEU A 11 -4.94 -0.62 -5.88
CA LEU A 11 -3.67 -1.32 -6.00
C LEU A 11 -3.20 -1.26 -7.45
N GLY A 12 -1.90 -1.14 -7.64
CA GLY A 12 -1.33 -1.09 -8.98
C GLY A 12 0.10 -1.59 -9.03
N ASN A 13 0.60 -1.68 -10.26
CA ASN A 13 1.98 -2.03 -10.56
C ASN A 13 2.75 -0.80 -11.06
N ALA A 14 4.05 -0.95 -11.30
CA ALA A 14 4.90 0.15 -11.77
C ALA A 14 4.46 0.69 -13.14
N GLY A 15 3.90 -0.17 -14.00
CA GLY A 15 3.36 0.25 -15.29
C GLY A 15 2.14 1.15 -15.15
N ASP A 16 1.26 0.86 -14.20
CA ASP A 16 0.09 1.71 -13.92
C ASP A 16 0.52 3.11 -13.48
N LEU A 17 1.57 3.21 -12.70
CA LEU A 17 2.07 4.50 -12.20
C LEU A 17 2.61 5.39 -13.33
N ARG A 18 3.07 4.80 -14.44
CA ARG A 18 3.55 5.55 -15.61
C ARG A 18 2.41 6.15 -16.42
N ASP A 19 1.19 5.69 -16.24
CA ASP A 19 0.01 6.24 -16.88
C ASP A 19 -0.67 7.24 -15.95
N ALA A 20 -0.08 8.44 -15.85
CA ALA A 20 -0.57 9.50 -14.97
C ALA A 20 -2.01 9.91 -15.30
N ARG A 21 -2.40 9.85 -16.58
CA ARG A 21 -3.76 10.19 -16.99
C ARG A 21 -4.79 9.23 -16.41
N ALA A 22 -4.52 7.93 -16.45
CA ALA A 22 -5.41 6.92 -15.88
C ALA A 22 -5.49 7.06 -14.36
N VAL A 23 -4.38 7.34 -13.70
CA VAL A 23 -4.32 7.57 -12.24
C VAL A 23 -5.21 8.76 -11.85
N LEU A 24 -5.07 9.88 -12.55
CA LEU A 24 -5.88 11.08 -12.30
C LEU A 24 -7.36 10.84 -12.63
N ALA A 25 -7.66 10.13 -13.71
CA ALA A 25 -9.03 9.82 -14.12
C ALA A 25 -9.76 8.97 -13.08
N ALA A 26 -9.05 8.12 -12.34
CA ALA A 26 -9.63 7.34 -11.24
C ALA A 26 -9.93 8.18 -9.99
N GLY A 27 -9.52 9.44 -9.95
CA GLY A 27 -9.71 10.31 -8.81
C GLY A 27 -8.63 10.19 -7.73
N VAL A 28 -7.53 9.51 -8.01
CA VAL A 28 -6.43 9.33 -7.05
C VAL A 28 -5.78 10.67 -6.73
N GLU A 29 -5.57 10.94 -5.45
CA GLU A 29 -4.94 12.17 -4.95
C GLU A 29 -3.61 11.91 -4.28
N ALA A 30 -3.34 10.66 -3.89
CA ALA A 30 -2.08 10.26 -3.27
C ALA A 30 -1.58 8.94 -3.83
N VAL A 31 -0.27 8.82 -3.97
CA VAL A 31 0.39 7.60 -4.42
C VAL A 31 1.39 7.15 -3.36
N VAL A 32 1.31 5.88 -2.99
CA VAL A 32 2.26 5.23 -2.10
C VAL A 32 3.04 4.19 -2.91
N GLU A 33 4.32 4.45 -3.15
CA GLU A 33 5.20 3.60 -3.95
C GLU A 33 6.04 2.73 -3.03
N LEU A 34 6.00 1.43 -3.23
CA LEU A 34 6.67 0.45 -2.37
C LEU A 34 7.83 -0.28 -3.06
N ALA A 35 7.96 -0.14 -4.39
CA ALA A 35 9.04 -0.81 -5.12
C ALA A 35 10.39 -0.19 -4.79
N ASP A 36 11.39 -1.03 -4.53
CA ASP A 36 12.75 -0.60 -4.19
C ASP A 36 13.68 -0.46 -5.40
N SER A 37 13.31 -1.03 -6.54
CA SER A 37 14.17 -1.11 -7.72
C SER A 37 13.56 -0.52 -9.00
N GLU A 38 12.36 0.05 -8.93
CA GLU A 38 11.71 0.62 -10.12
C GLU A 38 12.22 2.02 -10.42
N PRO A 39 12.30 2.41 -11.73
CA PRO A 39 12.63 3.77 -12.11
C PRO A 39 11.63 4.78 -11.54
N PHE A 40 12.11 5.97 -11.29
CA PHE A 40 11.28 7.06 -10.80
C PHE A 40 10.30 7.51 -11.89
N ALA A 41 9.00 7.40 -11.62
CA ALA A 41 7.97 7.88 -12.54
C ALA A 41 7.74 9.39 -12.37
N VAL A 42 7.51 10.08 -13.49
CA VAL A 42 7.15 11.50 -13.46
C VAL A 42 5.64 11.59 -13.20
N LEU A 43 5.28 12.26 -12.11
CA LEU A 43 3.88 12.46 -11.72
C LEU A 43 3.54 13.94 -11.64
N PRO A 44 2.25 14.32 -11.83
CA PRO A 44 1.81 15.70 -11.63
C PRO A 44 2.11 16.19 -10.21
N ARG A 45 2.36 17.50 -10.08
CA ARG A 45 2.69 18.12 -8.80
C ARG A 45 1.57 18.07 -7.77
N ASP A 46 0.34 17.98 -8.23
CA ASP A 46 -0.84 17.97 -7.38
C ASP A 46 -1.02 16.66 -6.64
N LEU A 47 -0.38 15.59 -7.09
CA LEU A 47 -0.42 14.31 -6.41
C LEU A 47 0.53 14.30 -5.21
N VAL A 48 -0.01 13.91 -4.05
CA VAL A 48 0.84 13.57 -2.90
C VAL A 48 1.59 12.29 -3.25
N ARG A 49 2.88 12.28 -3.01
CA ARG A 49 3.74 11.15 -3.36
C ARG A 49 4.53 10.70 -2.13
N CYS A 50 4.32 9.47 -1.72
CA CYS A 50 5.07 8.83 -0.64
C CYS A 50 5.82 7.64 -1.21
N ARG A 51 7.10 7.50 -0.88
CA ARG A 51 7.91 6.37 -1.32
C ARG A 51 8.55 5.68 -0.13
N PHE A 52 8.32 4.38 -0.03
CA PHE A 52 8.90 3.51 0.99
C PHE A 52 9.54 2.31 0.29
N PRO A 53 10.86 2.32 0.03
CA PRO A 53 11.50 1.28 -0.76
C PRO A 53 11.57 -0.02 0.05
N LEU A 54 10.62 -0.92 -0.20
CA LEU A 54 10.52 -2.21 0.48
C LEU A 54 11.03 -3.34 -0.39
N SER A 55 11.72 -4.28 0.22
CA SER A 55 12.04 -5.56 -0.37
C SER A 55 10.82 -6.49 -0.29
N ASP A 56 10.57 -7.27 -1.34
CA ASP A 56 9.52 -8.28 -1.33
C ASP A 56 10.03 -9.58 -0.68
N GLY A 57 10.31 -9.51 0.60
CA GLY A 57 10.91 -10.63 1.34
C GLY A 57 11.09 -10.27 2.79
N GLY A 58 12.16 -10.78 3.41
CA GLY A 58 12.35 -10.77 4.83
C GLY A 58 13.28 -9.72 5.42
N ASP A 59 13.73 -8.69 4.69
CA ASP A 59 14.82 -7.83 5.13
C ASP A 59 14.42 -6.37 5.40
N ASN A 60 13.13 -6.09 5.57
CA ASN A 60 12.70 -4.72 5.77
C ASN A 60 12.86 -4.27 7.21
N PRO A 61 13.42 -3.05 7.46
CA PRO A 61 13.48 -2.52 8.81
C PRO A 61 12.06 -2.34 9.39
N PRO A 62 11.82 -2.74 10.65
CA PRO A 62 10.49 -2.59 11.26
C PRO A 62 9.94 -1.17 11.24
N TRP A 63 10.78 -0.15 11.45
CA TRP A 63 10.34 1.25 11.42
C TRP A 63 9.81 1.66 10.04
N LEU A 64 10.41 1.13 8.96
CA LEU A 64 10.00 1.44 7.59
C LEU A 64 8.63 0.82 7.28
N LEU A 65 8.42 -0.41 7.72
CA LEU A 65 7.12 -1.09 7.59
C LEU A 65 6.03 -0.35 8.36
N ARG A 66 6.32 0.07 9.60
CA ARG A 66 5.36 0.85 10.40
C ARG A 66 5.04 2.19 9.75
N LEU A 67 6.05 2.90 9.24
CA LEU A 67 5.85 4.19 8.59
C LEU A 67 5.00 4.06 7.33
N ALA A 68 5.29 3.06 6.50
CA ALA A 68 4.51 2.79 5.29
C ALA A 68 3.06 2.45 5.63
N ALA A 69 2.83 1.54 6.57
CA ALA A 69 1.49 1.15 6.99
C ALA A 69 0.72 2.33 7.61
N ALA A 70 1.38 3.11 8.46
CA ALA A 70 0.78 4.29 9.10
C ALA A 70 0.40 5.37 8.07
N SER A 71 1.21 5.54 7.02
CA SER A 71 0.92 6.49 5.95
C SER A 71 -0.33 6.09 5.16
N VAL A 72 -0.45 4.82 4.80
CA VAL A 72 -1.66 4.31 4.16
C VAL A 72 -2.88 4.50 5.07
N ALA A 73 -2.75 4.15 6.35
CA ALA A 73 -3.83 4.31 7.32
C ALA A 73 -4.27 5.77 7.46
N ALA A 74 -3.32 6.69 7.51
CA ALA A 74 -3.62 8.13 7.63
C ALA A 74 -4.41 8.63 6.41
N LEU A 75 -4.02 8.22 5.21
CA LEU A 75 -4.73 8.58 3.98
C LEU A 75 -6.14 8.01 3.96
N LEU A 76 -6.31 6.75 4.37
CA LEU A 76 -7.63 6.12 4.46
C LEU A 76 -8.54 6.83 5.47
N ARG A 77 -8.03 7.19 6.64
CA ARG A 77 -8.78 7.93 7.66
C ARG A 77 -9.19 9.31 7.19
N ALA A 78 -8.36 9.96 6.40
CA ALA A 78 -8.66 11.28 5.82
C ALA A 78 -9.65 11.19 4.66
N GLY A 79 -9.98 9.99 4.17
CA GLY A 79 -10.81 9.82 3.00
C GLY A 79 -10.11 10.21 1.70
N THR A 80 -8.79 10.29 1.69
CA THR A 80 -7.99 10.66 0.53
C THR A 80 -7.85 9.46 -0.41
N PRO A 81 -8.32 9.53 -1.66
CA PRO A 81 -8.15 8.44 -2.61
C PRO A 81 -6.68 8.14 -2.87
N VAL A 82 -6.26 6.91 -2.62
CA VAL A 82 -4.85 6.50 -2.64
C VAL A 82 -4.62 5.30 -3.55
N LEU A 83 -3.54 5.37 -4.32
CA LEU A 83 -3.00 4.24 -5.09
C LEU A 83 -1.77 3.71 -4.35
N VAL A 84 -1.81 2.44 -3.96
CA VAL A 84 -0.65 1.74 -3.40
C VAL A 84 -0.08 0.83 -4.48
N CYS A 85 1.17 1.04 -4.86
CA CYS A 85 1.79 0.31 -5.95
C CYS A 85 3.14 -0.28 -5.58
N CYS A 86 3.46 -1.40 -6.22
CA CYS A 86 4.77 -2.05 -6.19
C CYS A 86 5.10 -2.51 -7.62
N SER A 87 6.12 -3.34 -7.80
CA SER A 87 6.53 -3.74 -9.15
C SER A 87 5.42 -4.50 -9.89
N ALA A 88 4.86 -5.54 -9.28
CA ALA A 88 3.82 -6.38 -9.89
C ALA A 88 2.40 -6.10 -9.39
N GLY A 89 2.23 -5.43 -8.26
CA GLY A 89 0.91 -5.15 -7.67
C GLY A 89 0.26 -6.35 -6.99
N MET A 90 1.02 -7.38 -6.63
CA MET A 90 0.49 -8.64 -6.12
C MET A 90 0.96 -9.03 -4.72
N SER A 91 2.04 -8.43 -4.22
CA SER A 91 2.59 -8.77 -2.91
C SER A 91 2.74 -7.55 -2.00
N ARG A 92 3.74 -6.72 -2.22
CA ARG A 92 4.01 -5.56 -1.36
C ARG A 92 2.80 -4.63 -1.27
N SER A 93 2.17 -4.32 -2.39
CA SER A 93 0.97 -3.46 -2.41
C SER A 93 -0.20 -4.10 -1.66
N VAL A 94 -0.43 -5.41 -1.83
CA VAL A 94 -1.47 -6.14 -1.08
C VAL A 94 -1.20 -6.08 0.42
N CYS A 95 0.03 -6.40 0.83
CA CYS A 95 0.41 -6.42 2.25
C CYS A 95 0.28 -5.04 2.91
N LEU A 96 0.79 -4.00 2.27
CA LEU A 96 0.79 -2.66 2.88
C LEU A 96 -0.59 -2.01 2.84
N ALA A 97 -1.37 -2.26 1.79
CA ALA A 97 -2.77 -1.84 1.78
C ALA A 97 -3.56 -2.51 2.91
N ALA A 98 -3.37 -3.82 3.10
CA ALA A 98 -4.00 -4.56 4.20
C ALA A 98 -3.55 -4.03 5.57
N ALA A 99 -2.27 -3.75 5.73
CA ALA A 99 -1.74 -3.17 6.97
C ALA A 99 -2.36 -1.80 7.25
N GLY A 100 -2.51 -0.96 6.23
CA GLY A 100 -3.19 0.32 6.35
C GLY A 100 -4.65 0.18 6.77
N ILE A 101 -5.37 -0.75 6.18
CA ILE A 101 -6.76 -1.05 6.55
C ILE A 101 -6.83 -1.55 8.00
N ALA A 102 -5.96 -2.47 8.38
CA ALA A 102 -5.92 -3.01 9.74
C ALA A 102 -5.74 -1.90 10.78
N LEU A 103 -4.80 -0.98 10.54
CA LEU A 103 -4.56 0.14 11.44
C LEU A 103 -5.72 1.16 11.42
N ALA A 104 -6.26 1.47 10.24
CA ALA A 104 -7.31 2.48 10.11
C ALA A 104 -8.64 2.00 10.69
N GLU A 105 -8.97 0.72 10.54
CA GLU A 105 -10.26 0.16 10.92
C GLU A 105 -10.21 -0.67 12.22
N GLY A 106 -9.04 -0.85 12.80
CA GLY A 106 -8.88 -1.68 14.00
C GLY A 106 -9.14 -3.16 13.76
N ARG A 107 -8.80 -3.68 12.57
CA ARG A 107 -9.01 -5.08 12.20
C ARG A 107 -7.73 -5.89 12.36
N PRO A 108 -7.83 -7.21 12.60
CA PRO A 108 -6.67 -8.09 12.54
C PRO A 108 -6.04 -8.08 11.16
N LEU A 109 -4.71 -8.06 11.09
CA LEU A 109 -4.00 -8.05 9.82
C LEU A 109 -4.37 -9.23 8.90
N PRO A 110 -4.45 -10.49 9.37
CA PRO A 110 -4.83 -11.61 8.50
C PRO A 110 -6.20 -11.43 7.84
N GLU A 111 -7.17 -10.85 8.54
CA GLU A 111 -8.49 -10.56 8.00
C GLU A 111 -8.41 -9.51 6.89
N ALA A 112 -7.64 -8.44 7.12
CA ALA A 112 -7.44 -7.40 6.13
C ALA A 112 -6.72 -7.93 4.88
N VAL A 113 -5.71 -8.79 5.06
CA VAL A 113 -5.00 -9.42 3.92
C VAL A 113 -5.96 -10.24 3.08
N THR A 114 -6.82 -11.04 3.71
CA THR A 114 -7.82 -11.84 2.98
C THR A 114 -8.75 -10.97 2.17
N ALA A 115 -9.23 -9.87 2.75
CA ALA A 115 -10.13 -8.94 2.08
C ALA A 115 -9.45 -8.27 0.87
N VAL A 116 -8.21 -7.81 1.02
CA VAL A 116 -7.46 -7.16 -0.06
C VAL A 116 -7.09 -8.17 -1.16
N ALA A 117 -6.63 -9.36 -0.77
CA ALA A 117 -6.28 -10.42 -1.73
C ALA A 117 -7.50 -10.84 -2.57
N GLY A 118 -8.69 -10.76 -2.02
CA GLY A 118 -9.94 -11.07 -2.74
C GLY A 118 -10.31 -10.04 -3.81
N SER A 119 -9.66 -8.89 -3.86
CA SER A 119 -9.96 -7.83 -4.84
C SER A 119 -9.38 -8.11 -6.24
N GLY A 120 -8.49 -9.07 -6.39
CA GLY A 120 -7.84 -9.40 -7.66
C GLY A 120 -6.63 -10.30 -7.46
N PRO A 121 -5.76 -10.43 -8.48
CA PRO A 121 -4.58 -11.27 -8.38
C PRO A 121 -3.69 -10.88 -7.19
N ALA A 122 -3.27 -11.88 -6.42
CA ALA A 122 -2.40 -11.70 -5.28
C ALA A 122 -1.43 -12.88 -5.17
N ASP A 123 -0.18 -12.58 -4.85
CA ASP A 123 0.88 -13.56 -4.62
C ASP A 123 1.74 -13.02 -3.48
N VAL A 124 1.20 -13.11 -2.27
CA VAL A 124 1.77 -12.49 -1.08
C VAL A 124 3.01 -13.24 -0.61
N SER A 125 4.12 -12.52 -0.43
CA SER A 125 5.34 -13.06 0.16
C SER A 125 5.11 -13.41 1.63
N PRO A 126 5.27 -14.70 2.03
CA PRO A 126 5.12 -15.08 3.44
C PRO A 126 6.11 -14.36 4.36
N GLY A 127 7.34 -14.12 3.90
CA GLY A 127 8.35 -13.41 4.68
C GLY A 127 7.96 -11.97 4.98
N LEU A 128 7.42 -11.26 3.99
CA LEU A 128 6.94 -9.89 4.19
C LEU A 128 5.76 -9.86 5.16
N LEU A 129 4.82 -10.79 5.03
CA LEU A 129 3.67 -10.84 5.92
C LEU A 129 4.07 -11.09 7.38
N VAL A 130 5.01 -12.01 7.61
CA VAL A 130 5.55 -12.27 8.95
C VAL A 130 6.20 -11.01 9.52
N GLN A 131 7.00 -10.31 8.73
CA GLN A 131 7.63 -9.06 9.17
C GLN A 131 6.59 -7.99 9.53
N LEU A 132 5.54 -7.85 8.74
CA LEU A 132 4.47 -6.90 9.03
C LEU A 132 3.77 -7.25 10.34
N GLN A 133 3.45 -8.52 10.57
CA GLN A 133 2.83 -8.97 11.82
C GLN A 133 3.71 -8.62 13.03
N GLN A 134 5.01 -8.84 12.92
CA GLN A 134 5.96 -8.51 13.99
C GLN A 134 6.09 -7.00 14.18
N ALA A 135 6.21 -6.25 13.08
CA ALA A 135 6.40 -4.81 13.12
C ALA A 135 5.16 -4.08 13.66
N LEU A 136 3.97 -4.57 13.34
CA LEU A 136 2.71 -3.95 13.74
C LEU A 136 2.17 -4.42 15.08
N GLY A 137 2.60 -5.56 15.60
CA GLY A 137 2.20 -6.14 16.87
C GLY A 137 1.31 -5.24 17.75
N ASP A 138 1.93 -4.56 18.72
CA ASP A 138 1.26 -3.60 19.59
C ASP A 138 1.30 -2.16 19.07
N TYR A 139 1.84 -1.95 17.87
CA TYR A 139 1.99 -0.61 17.31
C TYR A 139 0.63 0.06 17.08
N ARG A 140 0.53 1.32 17.53
CA ARG A 140 -0.62 2.18 17.28
C ARG A 140 -0.11 3.54 16.82
N PRO A 141 -0.43 3.97 15.59
CA PRO A 141 0.00 5.29 15.14
C PRO A 141 -0.70 6.39 15.92
N VAL A 142 0.02 7.49 16.13
CA VAL A 142 -0.53 8.70 16.76
C VAL A 142 -1.37 9.45 15.73
N GLY A 143 -2.53 9.88 16.13
CA GLY A 143 -3.45 10.67 15.26
C GLY A 143 -4.74 9.99 14.91
#